data_a0a23bb503af92044b14b0e551b491b6
#
_entry.id   a0a23bb503af92044b14b0e551b491b6
#
_cell.length_a   1.000
_cell.length_b   1.000
_cell.length_c   1.000
_cell.angle_alpha   90.00
_cell.angle_beta   90.00
_cell.angle_gamma   90.00
#
_symmetry.space_group_name_H-M   'P 1'
#
loop_
_entity.id
_entity.type
_entity.pdbx_description
1 polymer ?
#
loop_
_entity_poly.entity_id
_entity_poly.type
_entity_poly.pdbx_seq_one_letter_code
_entity_poly.pdbx_strand_id
1 'polypeptide(L)'
;MPIDYQHLISLRSTGHTRRYSDRDTMLYALSIGMGRDPLAGTELDYVFERNPLKTVPTMASVLARIPLLKDCGYDYTKVLHAEQHLVIHRPLPQDGELIADARVIEAYDKGADKGALIYTETTARTTTDDEPLFTTTSGIFARGDGGFGGATGPSPAPHPIPNRPPDASCQIRTREDQALLYRLNGDRNPLHVDPELATRVGFPVPILHGLCTYGTACLAVLKTVCHYDHTSITGFDVRFSAPVYPGETIITDLWQDGNIVSFECRVKERKVTVIRNGKCTLTDSSRGEPQ
;
A
#
# COMPACT_ATOMS: atom_id res chain seq x y z
N MET A 1 22.55 -11.50 -13.84
CA MET A 1 23.09 -10.48 -14.78
C MET A 1 22.83 -9.14 -14.13
N PRO A 2 23.67 -8.12 -14.29
CA PRO A 2 23.37 -6.79 -13.80
C PRO A 2 22.07 -6.26 -14.43
N ILE A 3 21.43 -5.31 -13.78
CA ILE A 3 20.25 -4.61 -14.33
C ILE A 3 20.63 -3.95 -15.65
N ASP A 4 19.83 -4.18 -16.70
CA ASP A 4 19.90 -3.43 -17.95
C ASP A 4 18.86 -2.30 -17.90
N TYR A 5 19.32 -1.05 -17.85
CA TYR A 5 18.45 0.11 -17.72
C TYR A 5 17.49 0.27 -18.89
N GLN A 6 17.98 0.11 -20.13
CA GLN A 6 17.14 0.29 -21.32
C GLN A 6 16.05 -0.79 -21.40
N HIS A 7 16.42 -2.03 -21.09
CA HIS A 7 15.47 -3.11 -20.98
C HIS A 7 14.43 -2.80 -19.88
N LEU A 8 14.90 -2.43 -18.68
CA LEU A 8 14.04 -2.19 -17.51
C LEU A 8 12.97 -1.12 -17.79
N ILE A 9 13.35 0.06 -18.31
CA ILE A 9 12.40 1.13 -18.60
C ILE A 9 11.50 0.86 -19.80
N SER A 10 11.85 -0.12 -20.65
CA SER A 10 11.01 -0.56 -21.75
C SER A 10 9.87 -1.49 -21.32
N LEU A 11 9.93 -2.06 -20.11
CA LEU A 11 8.97 -3.05 -19.63
C LEU A 11 7.55 -2.50 -19.57
N ARG A 12 6.67 -3.20 -20.23
CA ARG A 12 5.21 -2.96 -20.25
C ARG A 12 4.49 -4.30 -20.17
N SER A 13 3.33 -4.31 -19.58
CA SER A 13 2.46 -5.48 -19.54
C SER A 13 1.03 -4.99 -19.55
N THR A 14 0.23 -5.43 -20.51
CA THR A 14 -1.11 -4.89 -20.77
C THR A 14 -2.17 -5.97 -20.78
N GLY A 15 -3.41 -5.59 -20.51
CA GLY A 15 -4.57 -6.46 -20.64
C GLY A 15 -4.68 -7.54 -19.56
N HIS A 16 -4.08 -7.34 -18.39
CA HIS A 16 -4.20 -8.28 -17.28
C HIS A 16 -5.59 -8.23 -16.66
N THR A 17 -6.35 -9.31 -16.80
CA THR A 17 -7.67 -9.41 -16.20
C THR A 17 -7.60 -9.93 -14.77
N ARG A 18 -8.37 -9.32 -13.87
CA ARG A 18 -8.55 -9.77 -12.50
C ARG A 18 -10.02 -9.72 -12.10
N ARG A 19 -10.58 -10.87 -11.78
CA ARG A 19 -11.90 -10.96 -11.16
C ARG A 19 -11.75 -11.03 -9.64
N TYR A 20 -12.61 -10.31 -8.93
CA TYR A 20 -12.73 -10.35 -7.48
C TYR A 20 -14.20 -10.28 -7.05
N SER A 21 -14.48 -10.75 -5.86
CA SER A 21 -15.82 -10.84 -5.29
C SER A 21 -15.92 -10.05 -3.99
N ASP A 22 -17.11 -9.91 -3.47
CA ASP A 22 -17.43 -9.40 -2.13
C ASP A 22 -16.63 -10.13 -1.03
N ARG A 23 -16.39 -11.44 -1.19
CA ARG A 23 -15.54 -12.23 -0.30
C ARG A 23 -14.11 -11.69 -0.27
N ASP A 24 -13.53 -11.32 -1.42
CA ASP A 24 -12.18 -10.74 -1.49
C ASP A 24 -12.14 -9.37 -0.80
N THR A 25 -13.20 -8.58 -0.97
CA THR A 25 -13.37 -7.27 -0.34
C THR A 25 -13.47 -7.38 1.19
N MET A 26 -14.30 -8.29 1.69
CA MET A 26 -14.39 -8.57 3.13
C MET A 26 -13.07 -9.14 3.67
N LEU A 27 -12.42 -10.05 2.95
CA LEU A 27 -11.13 -10.62 3.34
C LEU A 27 -10.06 -9.53 3.47
N TYR A 28 -10.01 -8.58 2.54
CA TYR A 28 -9.07 -7.47 2.63
C TYR A 28 -9.34 -6.63 3.88
N ALA A 29 -10.58 -6.23 4.10
CA ALA A 29 -10.98 -5.43 5.28
C ALA A 29 -10.63 -6.14 6.60
N LEU A 30 -10.99 -7.41 6.75
CA LEU A 30 -10.63 -8.23 7.91
C LEU A 30 -9.10 -8.34 8.09
N SER A 31 -8.36 -8.48 6.99
CA SER A 31 -6.90 -8.68 7.01
C SER A 31 -6.11 -7.44 7.40
N ILE A 32 -6.70 -6.25 7.37
CA ILE A 32 -6.10 -5.00 7.83
C ILE A 32 -6.60 -4.55 9.22
N GLY A 33 -7.53 -5.32 9.82
CA GLY A 33 -7.97 -5.14 11.20
C GLY A 33 -9.39 -4.64 11.40
N MET A 34 -10.22 -4.52 10.35
CA MET A 34 -11.65 -4.23 10.48
C MET A 34 -12.42 -5.41 11.09
N GLY A 35 -13.58 -5.13 11.71
CA GLY A 35 -14.47 -6.15 12.27
C GLY A 35 -13.96 -6.84 13.54
N ARG A 36 -12.95 -6.28 14.22
CA ARG A 36 -12.39 -6.87 15.45
C ARG A 36 -13.23 -6.60 16.68
N ASP A 37 -13.90 -5.48 16.70
CA ASP A 37 -14.88 -5.16 17.74
C ASP A 37 -16.29 -5.52 17.23
N PRO A 38 -16.92 -6.56 17.78
CA PRO A 38 -18.24 -7.01 17.33
C PRO A 38 -19.34 -5.97 17.59
N LEU A 39 -19.05 -4.93 18.38
CA LEU A 39 -19.99 -3.86 18.68
C LEU A 39 -19.77 -2.61 17.79
N ALA A 40 -18.71 -2.57 17.00
CA ALA A 40 -18.41 -1.49 16.05
C ALA A 40 -19.28 -1.60 14.79
N GLY A 41 -20.54 -1.21 14.88
CA GLY A 41 -21.52 -1.33 13.80
C GLY A 41 -21.09 -0.71 12.47
N THR A 42 -20.31 0.38 12.51
CA THR A 42 -19.78 1.06 11.32
C THR A 42 -18.74 0.24 10.54
N GLU A 43 -18.01 -0.68 11.20
CA GLU A 43 -17.07 -1.57 10.54
C GLU A 43 -17.78 -2.74 9.81
N LEU A 44 -19.04 -3.04 10.20
CA LEU A 44 -19.82 -4.09 9.54
C LEU A 44 -20.10 -3.76 8.07
N ASP A 45 -20.18 -2.49 7.69
CA ASP A 45 -20.35 -2.09 6.29
C ASP A 45 -19.19 -2.55 5.38
N TYR A 46 -18.06 -2.98 5.94
CA TYR A 46 -16.88 -3.46 5.22
C TYR A 46 -16.67 -4.96 5.30
N VAL A 47 -17.33 -5.64 6.24
CA VAL A 47 -17.06 -7.06 6.56
C VAL A 47 -18.32 -7.92 6.63
N PHE A 48 -19.47 -7.35 6.34
CA PHE A 48 -20.76 -8.03 6.30
C PHE A 48 -21.50 -7.63 5.02
N GLU A 49 -21.86 -8.58 4.21
CA GLU A 49 -22.50 -8.43 2.88
C GLU A 49 -23.90 -7.83 2.91
N ARG A 50 -24.22 -7.04 3.93
CA ARG A 50 -25.38 -6.16 3.94
C ARG A 50 -25.16 -5.05 2.91
N ASN A 51 -26.15 -4.74 2.12
CA ASN A 51 -26.09 -3.75 1.05
C ASN A 51 -25.98 -2.30 1.55
N PRO A 52 -25.16 -1.48 0.88
CA PRO A 52 -24.03 -1.83 -0.02
C PRO A 52 -22.76 -2.10 0.81
N LEU A 53 -21.99 -3.12 0.42
CA LEU A 53 -20.68 -3.39 1.03
C LEU A 53 -19.68 -2.31 0.60
N LYS A 54 -19.01 -1.68 1.55
CA LYS A 54 -17.97 -0.67 1.29
C LYS A 54 -16.62 -1.33 1.02
N THR A 55 -15.84 -0.76 0.09
CA THR A 55 -14.52 -1.27 -0.26
C THR A 55 -13.45 -0.33 0.25
N VAL A 56 -12.47 -0.85 0.99
CA VAL A 56 -11.34 -0.05 1.48
C VAL A 56 -10.49 0.42 0.29
N PRO A 57 -10.20 1.73 0.12
CA PRO A 57 -9.48 2.24 -1.06
C PRO A 57 -8.13 1.57 -1.31
N THR A 58 -7.38 1.27 -0.24
CA THR A 58 -6.05 0.63 -0.35
C THR A 58 -6.10 -0.83 -0.84
N MET A 59 -7.28 -1.45 -0.97
CA MET A 59 -7.45 -2.74 -1.64
C MET A 59 -6.97 -2.70 -3.10
N ALA A 60 -7.01 -1.54 -3.76
CA ALA A 60 -6.46 -1.31 -5.10
C ALA A 60 -5.04 -1.87 -5.25
N SER A 61 -4.20 -1.74 -4.21
CA SER A 61 -2.80 -2.18 -4.23
C SER A 61 -2.61 -3.71 -4.34
N VAL A 62 -3.63 -4.51 -4.04
CA VAL A 62 -3.61 -5.98 -4.16
C VAL A 62 -4.43 -6.48 -5.35
N LEU A 63 -5.39 -5.70 -5.85
CA LEU A 63 -6.24 -6.08 -6.98
C LEU A 63 -5.48 -6.13 -8.31
N ALA A 64 -4.56 -5.20 -8.53
CA ALA A 64 -3.83 -5.05 -9.80
C ALA A 64 -2.33 -5.34 -9.65
N ARG A 65 -1.97 -6.38 -8.91
CA ARG A 65 -0.57 -6.77 -8.72
C ARG A 65 -0.07 -7.57 -9.94
N ILE A 66 0.76 -6.91 -10.75
CA ILE A 66 1.38 -7.49 -11.94
C ILE A 66 2.88 -7.71 -11.66
N PRO A 67 3.43 -8.93 -11.82
CA PRO A 67 4.85 -9.21 -11.57
C PRO A 67 5.74 -8.71 -12.72
N LEU A 68 5.68 -7.41 -13.03
CA LEU A 68 6.37 -6.79 -14.17
C LEU A 68 7.89 -6.92 -14.10
N LEU A 69 8.45 -6.88 -12.89
CA LEU A 69 9.90 -6.89 -12.67
C LEU A 69 10.48 -8.31 -12.53
N LYS A 70 9.72 -9.35 -12.87
CA LYS A 70 10.24 -10.72 -12.85
C LYS A 70 11.39 -10.83 -13.85
N ASP A 71 12.49 -11.44 -13.42
CA ASP A 71 13.68 -11.73 -14.26
C ASP A 71 14.46 -10.47 -14.73
N CYS A 72 14.31 -9.32 -14.06
CA CYS A 72 15.04 -8.08 -14.38
C CYS A 72 16.49 -8.03 -13.87
N GLY A 73 17.03 -9.12 -13.32
CA GLY A 73 18.43 -9.28 -12.96
C GLY A 73 18.82 -8.77 -11.56
N TYR A 74 17.91 -8.24 -10.76
CA TYR A 74 18.21 -7.86 -9.39
C TYR A 74 18.06 -9.04 -8.40
N ASP A 75 18.72 -8.91 -7.25
CA ASP A 75 18.66 -9.92 -6.18
C ASP A 75 17.37 -9.74 -5.35
N TYR A 76 16.36 -10.58 -5.62
CA TYR A 76 15.09 -10.56 -4.91
C TYR A 76 15.20 -10.66 -3.38
N THR A 77 16.29 -11.26 -2.87
CA THR A 77 16.48 -11.39 -1.41
C THR A 77 16.86 -10.08 -0.74
N LYS A 78 17.29 -9.10 -1.54
CA LYS A 78 17.72 -7.76 -1.09
C LYS A 78 16.73 -6.66 -1.45
N VAL A 79 15.57 -7.01 -2.02
CA VAL A 79 14.56 -6.04 -2.40
C VAL A 79 13.65 -5.70 -1.22
N LEU A 80 13.40 -4.41 -1.06
CA LEU A 80 12.40 -3.87 -0.12
C LEU A 80 11.34 -3.11 -0.87
N HIS A 81 10.10 -3.22 -0.44
CA HIS A 81 9.05 -2.29 -0.83
C HIS A 81 9.32 -0.96 -0.11
N ALA A 82 9.70 0.07 -0.85
CA ALA A 82 10.12 1.36 -0.30
C ALA A 82 8.98 2.37 -0.25
N GLU A 83 8.18 2.43 -1.29
CA GLU A 83 7.11 3.43 -1.44
C GLU A 83 5.87 2.83 -2.10
N GLN A 84 4.70 3.30 -1.67
CA GLN A 84 3.42 2.99 -2.31
C GLN A 84 2.62 4.27 -2.45
N HIS A 85 2.13 4.53 -3.67
CA HIS A 85 1.25 5.63 -4.00
C HIS A 85 -0.03 5.10 -4.61
N LEU A 86 -1.15 5.77 -4.33
CA LEU A 86 -2.46 5.40 -4.84
C LEU A 86 -3.24 6.66 -5.23
N VAL A 87 -3.83 6.61 -6.41
CA VAL A 87 -4.86 7.55 -6.86
C VAL A 87 -6.14 6.77 -7.13
N ILE A 88 -7.22 7.14 -6.47
CA ILE A 88 -8.56 6.62 -6.72
C ILE A 88 -9.27 7.61 -7.62
N HIS A 89 -9.61 7.17 -8.82
CA HIS A 89 -10.34 7.99 -9.78
C HIS A 89 -11.85 7.87 -9.55
N ARG A 90 -12.31 6.68 -9.14
CA ARG A 90 -13.69 6.38 -8.78
C ARG A 90 -13.72 5.40 -7.59
N PRO A 91 -14.72 5.43 -6.70
CA PRO A 91 -14.84 4.46 -5.61
C PRO A 91 -14.78 3.02 -6.13
N LEU A 92 -14.03 2.17 -5.43
CA LEU A 92 -13.91 0.76 -5.78
C LEU A 92 -15.24 0.05 -5.57
N PRO A 93 -15.78 -0.68 -6.57
CA PRO A 93 -16.94 -1.53 -6.35
C PRO A 93 -16.61 -2.70 -5.40
N GLN A 94 -17.64 -3.28 -4.78
CA GLN A 94 -17.47 -4.41 -3.86
C GLN A 94 -17.01 -5.70 -4.54
N ASP A 95 -17.24 -5.83 -5.83
CA ASP A 95 -16.89 -6.96 -6.69
C ASP A 95 -16.75 -6.48 -8.13
N GLY A 96 -16.19 -7.31 -8.99
CA GLY A 96 -16.09 -6.99 -10.41
C GLY A 96 -14.96 -7.69 -11.14
N GLU A 97 -14.77 -7.27 -12.37
CA GLU A 97 -13.67 -7.69 -13.22
C GLU A 97 -12.92 -6.45 -13.71
N LEU A 98 -11.60 -6.48 -13.55
CA LEU A 98 -10.70 -5.39 -13.91
C LEU A 98 -9.79 -5.79 -15.05
N ILE A 99 -9.41 -4.79 -15.84
CA ILE A 99 -8.29 -4.87 -16.78
C ILE A 99 -7.22 -3.91 -16.26
N ALA A 100 -6.01 -4.41 -16.13
CA ALA A 100 -4.88 -3.63 -15.61
C ALA A 100 -3.70 -3.65 -16.58
N ASP A 101 -3.08 -2.49 -16.73
CA ASP A 101 -1.87 -2.26 -17.51
C ASP A 101 -0.77 -1.75 -16.60
N ALA A 102 0.44 -2.29 -16.73
CA ALA A 102 1.58 -1.91 -15.92
C ALA A 102 2.78 -1.50 -16.76
N ARG A 103 3.60 -0.59 -16.21
CA ARG A 103 4.86 -0.15 -16.81
C ARG A 103 5.89 0.20 -15.75
N VAL A 104 7.16 0.10 -16.10
CA VAL A 104 8.21 0.79 -15.37
C VAL A 104 8.19 2.25 -15.79
N ILE A 105 8.16 3.15 -14.82
CA ILE A 105 8.15 4.60 -15.07
C ILE A 105 9.52 5.22 -14.91
N GLU A 106 10.35 4.71 -13.98
CA GLU A 106 11.73 5.16 -13.81
C GLU A 106 12.54 4.20 -12.93
N ALA A 107 13.87 4.23 -13.13
CA ALA A 107 14.82 3.50 -12.30
C ALA A 107 16.02 4.40 -11.96
N TYR A 108 16.10 4.82 -10.70
CA TYR A 108 17.16 5.68 -10.18
C TYR A 108 18.33 4.83 -9.71
N ASP A 109 19.48 5.02 -10.36
CA ASP A 109 20.75 4.45 -9.92
C ASP A 109 21.35 5.29 -8.79
N LYS A 110 21.48 4.69 -7.60
CA LYS A 110 22.06 5.37 -6.43
C LYS A 110 23.57 5.13 -6.30
N GLY A 111 24.17 4.41 -7.25
CA GLY A 111 25.57 3.99 -7.25
C GLY A 111 25.76 2.56 -6.81
N ALA A 112 26.89 1.96 -7.22
CA ALA A 112 27.17 0.52 -7.07
C ALA A 112 27.01 -0.01 -5.64
N ASP A 113 27.37 0.80 -4.62
CA ASP A 113 27.28 0.41 -3.21
C ASP A 113 25.97 0.85 -2.52
N LYS A 114 25.10 1.56 -3.24
CA LYS A 114 23.88 2.17 -2.66
C LYS A 114 22.59 1.57 -3.18
N GLY A 115 22.65 0.79 -4.26
CA GLY A 115 21.50 0.12 -4.85
C GLY A 115 20.69 0.97 -5.83
N ALA A 116 19.46 0.53 -6.11
CA ALA A 116 18.56 1.11 -7.10
C ALA A 116 17.14 1.34 -6.52
N LEU A 117 16.49 2.40 -6.96
CA LEU A 117 15.07 2.66 -6.67
C LEU A 117 14.28 2.58 -7.98
N ILE A 118 13.42 1.58 -8.09
CA ILE A 118 12.68 1.27 -9.32
C ILE A 118 11.19 1.52 -9.06
N TYR A 119 10.57 2.35 -9.91
CA TYR A 119 9.15 2.66 -9.84
C TYR A 119 8.38 1.97 -10.95
N THR A 120 7.31 1.30 -10.55
CA THR A 120 6.32 0.71 -11.46
C THR A 120 4.98 1.38 -11.24
N GLU A 121 4.26 1.64 -12.32
CA GLU A 121 2.90 2.16 -12.30
C GLU A 121 1.94 1.13 -12.87
N THR A 122 0.80 0.97 -12.24
CA THR A 122 -0.29 0.12 -12.73
C THR A 122 -1.58 0.92 -12.72
N THR A 123 -2.25 1.03 -13.86
CA THR A 123 -3.58 1.60 -13.98
C THR A 123 -4.59 0.50 -14.26
N ALA A 124 -5.67 0.50 -13.50
CA ALA A 124 -6.76 -0.45 -13.66
C ALA A 124 -8.06 0.26 -14.03
N ARG A 125 -8.85 -0.39 -14.88
CA ARG A 125 -10.21 0.00 -15.27
C ARG A 125 -11.15 -1.19 -15.15
N THR A 126 -12.45 -0.95 -15.14
CA THR A 126 -13.43 -2.03 -15.22
C THR A 126 -13.49 -2.59 -16.64
N THR A 127 -14.01 -3.80 -16.82
CA THR A 127 -14.23 -4.39 -18.16
C THR A 127 -15.41 -3.75 -18.90
N THR A 128 -16.20 -2.91 -18.25
CA THR A 128 -17.43 -2.31 -18.78
C THR A 128 -17.20 -0.93 -19.40
N ASP A 129 -16.11 -0.27 -19.03
CA ASP A 129 -15.72 1.06 -19.58
C ASP A 129 -14.20 1.21 -19.59
N ASP A 130 -13.70 2.19 -20.36
CA ASP A 130 -12.26 2.47 -20.49
C ASP A 130 -11.77 3.53 -19.47
N GLU A 131 -12.65 4.07 -18.64
CA GLU A 131 -12.28 5.07 -17.66
C GLU A 131 -11.48 4.45 -16.50
N PRO A 132 -10.38 5.05 -16.08
CA PRO A 132 -9.56 4.52 -15.01
C PRO A 132 -10.34 4.47 -13.69
N LEU A 133 -10.21 3.35 -12.97
CA LEU A 133 -10.75 3.16 -11.64
C LEU A 133 -9.75 3.60 -10.58
N PHE A 134 -8.50 3.19 -10.72
CA PHE A 134 -7.40 3.61 -9.87
C PHE A 134 -6.05 3.50 -10.60
N THR A 135 -5.06 4.21 -10.07
CA THR A 135 -3.65 4.08 -10.45
C THR A 135 -2.81 3.85 -9.20
N THR A 136 -1.96 2.83 -9.23
CA THR A 136 -0.98 2.57 -8.16
C THR A 136 0.44 2.77 -8.68
N THR A 137 1.31 3.36 -7.86
CA THR A 137 2.74 3.42 -8.12
C THR A 137 3.48 2.76 -6.96
N SER A 138 4.28 1.74 -7.26
CA SER A 138 5.11 1.05 -6.28
C SER A 138 6.58 1.38 -6.51
N GLY A 139 7.28 1.82 -5.48
CA GLY A 139 8.73 1.99 -5.47
C GLY A 139 9.39 0.83 -4.73
N ILE A 140 10.26 0.09 -5.39
CA ILE A 140 11.10 -0.93 -4.75
C ILE A 140 12.55 -0.47 -4.63
N PHE A 141 13.20 -0.83 -3.55
CA PHE A 141 14.60 -0.56 -3.32
C PHE A 141 15.42 -1.86 -3.40
N ALA A 142 16.21 -2.00 -4.47
CA ALA A 142 17.13 -3.12 -4.71
C ALA A 142 18.52 -2.77 -4.16
N ARG A 143 18.83 -3.28 -2.95
CA ARG A 143 19.97 -2.81 -2.12
C ARG A 143 21.35 -3.11 -2.70
N GLY A 144 21.50 -4.11 -3.52
CA GLY A 144 22.81 -4.54 -4.03
C GLY A 144 23.01 -4.27 -5.52
N ASP A 145 22.05 -3.62 -6.16
CA ASP A 145 21.91 -3.63 -7.61
C ASP A 145 22.03 -2.22 -8.22
N GLY A 146 22.90 -1.37 -7.66
CA GLY A 146 23.25 -0.08 -8.23
C GLY A 146 24.42 -0.18 -9.22
N GLY A 147 24.76 0.96 -9.87
CA GLY A 147 25.88 1.04 -10.82
C GLY A 147 25.55 0.57 -12.24
N PHE A 148 24.26 0.51 -12.59
CA PHE A 148 23.79 0.05 -13.90
C PHE A 148 23.61 1.18 -14.92
N GLY A 149 23.91 2.44 -14.55
CA GLY A 149 23.83 3.60 -15.46
C GLY A 149 22.40 4.12 -15.69
N GLY A 150 21.50 3.91 -14.74
CA GLY A 150 20.14 4.45 -14.75
C GLY A 150 20.10 5.95 -14.49
N ALA A 151 18.88 6.51 -14.29
CA ALA A 151 18.69 7.90 -13.96
C ALA A 151 19.47 8.29 -12.69
N THR A 152 20.25 9.37 -12.77
CA THR A 152 21.12 9.85 -11.67
C THR A 152 20.54 11.03 -10.90
N GLY A 153 19.38 11.53 -11.30
CA GLY A 153 18.69 12.64 -10.67
C GLY A 153 18.14 12.34 -9.27
N PRO A 154 17.62 13.36 -8.56
CA PRO A 154 16.90 13.13 -7.32
C PRO A 154 15.61 12.35 -7.59
N SER A 155 15.33 11.34 -6.77
CA SER A 155 14.02 10.71 -6.75
C SER A 155 12.96 11.71 -6.28
N PRO A 156 11.65 11.49 -6.53
CA PRO A 156 10.59 12.39 -6.09
C PRO A 156 10.72 12.76 -4.62
N ALA A 157 10.54 14.05 -4.31
CA ALA A 157 10.62 14.54 -2.94
C ALA A 157 9.49 13.91 -2.10
N PRO A 158 9.77 13.47 -0.87
CA PRO A 158 8.75 12.93 0.01
C PRO A 158 7.79 14.03 0.46
N HIS A 159 6.55 13.65 0.75
CA HIS A 159 5.58 14.55 1.38
C HIS A 159 6.10 15.01 2.76
N PRO A 160 6.14 16.34 3.05
CA PRO A 160 6.57 16.82 4.35
C PRO A 160 5.53 16.52 5.44
N ILE A 161 6.00 16.15 6.63
CA ILE A 161 5.13 16.04 7.81
C ILE A 161 5.15 17.39 8.55
N PRO A 162 3.98 17.91 9.01
CA PRO A 162 3.91 19.16 9.74
C PRO A 162 4.75 19.14 11.03
N ASN A 163 5.47 20.24 11.29
CA ASN A 163 6.26 20.39 12.51
C ASN A 163 5.39 20.98 13.65
N ARG A 164 4.36 20.25 14.04
CA ARG A 164 3.43 20.55 15.15
C ARG A 164 2.93 19.25 15.76
N PRO A 165 2.36 19.24 16.97
CA PRO A 165 1.71 18.06 17.51
C PRO A 165 0.62 17.53 16.56
N PRO A 166 0.38 16.21 16.50
CA PRO A 166 -0.68 15.65 15.68
C PRO A 166 -2.05 16.12 16.18
N ASP A 167 -2.97 16.32 15.24
CA ASP A 167 -4.35 16.69 15.54
C ASP A 167 -5.13 15.51 16.13
N ALA A 168 -4.76 14.28 15.72
CA ALA A 168 -5.34 13.06 16.23
C ALA A 168 -4.32 11.91 16.19
N SER A 169 -4.59 10.86 16.96
CA SER A 169 -3.77 9.64 16.98
C SER A 169 -4.67 8.42 17.11
N CYS A 170 -4.44 7.41 16.26
CA CYS A 170 -5.19 6.17 16.26
C CYS A 170 -4.27 4.98 16.58
N GLN A 171 -4.70 4.09 17.47
CA GLN A 171 -3.94 2.89 17.82
C GLN A 171 -4.69 1.64 17.35
N ILE A 172 -4.02 0.83 16.54
CA ILE A 172 -4.55 -0.44 16.05
C ILE A 172 -3.54 -1.54 16.36
N ARG A 173 -3.91 -2.47 17.23
CA ARG A 173 -3.09 -3.66 17.49
C ARG A 173 -3.27 -4.64 16.34
N THR A 174 -2.19 -5.13 15.76
CA THR A 174 -2.23 -6.22 14.80
C THR A 174 -2.48 -7.56 15.51
N ARG A 175 -2.99 -8.56 14.80
CA ARG A 175 -3.17 -9.92 15.31
C ARG A 175 -1.84 -10.66 15.16
N GLU A 176 -1.60 -11.67 16.03
CA GLU A 176 -0.44 -12.54 15.92
C GLU A 176 -0.46 -13.36 14.62
N ASP A 177 -1.64 -13.67 14.08
CA ASP A 177 -1.86 -14.37 12.81
C ASP A 177 -2.15 -13.43 11.61
N GLN A 178 -1.98 -12.11 11.77
CA GLN A 178 -2.34 -11.12 10.75
C GLN A 178 -1.67 -11.37 9.40
N ALA A 179 -0.40 -11.76 9.40
CA ALA A 179 0.32 -12.06 8.17
C ALA A 179 -0.25 -13.29 7.44
N LEU A 180 -0.71 -14.30 8.19
CA LEU A 180 -1.35 -15.49 7.61
C LEU A 180 -2.69 -15.14 6.96
N LEU A 181 -3.44 -14.22 7.55
CA LEU A 181 -4.69 -13.72 6.99
C LEU A 181 -4.42 -12.81 5.77
N TYR A 182 -3.52 -11.82 5.90
CA TYR A 182 -3.24 -10.85 4.85
C TYR A 182 -2.70 -11.48 3.56
N ARG A 183 -1.83 -12.51 3.66
CA ARG A 183 -1.27 -13.19 2.48
C ARG A 183 -2.31 -13.81 1.54
N LEU A 184 -3.52 -14.05 2.03
CA LEU A 184 -4.63 -14.57 1.23
C LEU A 184 -5.13 -13.57 0.18
N ASN A 185 -4.80 -12.27 0.31
CA ASN A 185 -5.04 -11.26 -0.72
C ASN A 185 -4.08 -11.37 -1.92
N GLY A 186 -3.22 -12.39 -1.96
CA GLY A 186 -2.37 -12.70 -3.13
C GLY A 186 -0.87 -12.51 -2.93
N ASP A 187 -0.40 -11.94 -1.80
CA ASP A 187 1.02 -11.86 -1.48
C ASP A 187 1.48 -13.07 -0.67
N ARG A 188 1.96 -14.08 -1.34
CA ARG A 188 2.39 -15.35 -0.73
C ARG A 188 3.88 -15.44 -0.48
N ASN A 189 4.58 -14.31 -0.39
CA ASN A 189 6.00 -14.28 -0.07
C ASN A 189 6.25 -15.02 1.26
N PRO A 190 7.11 -16.06 1.28
CA PRO A 190 7.35 -16.86 2.48
C PRO A 190 8.00 -16.08 3.62
N LEU A 191 8.60 -14.92 3.38
CA LEU A 191 9.16 -14.04 4.42
C LEU A 191 8.14 -13.67 5.52
N HIS A 192 6.86 -13.70 5.19
CA HIS A 192 5.78 -13.33 6.10
C HIS A 192 5.21 -14.50 6.91
N VAL A 193 5.72 -15.72 6.69
CA VAL A 193 5.17 -16.95 7.34
C VAL A 193 6.21 -17.97 7.73
N ASP A 194 7.40 -17.96 7.11
CA ASP A 194 8.46 -18.95 7.32
C ASP A 194 9.51 -18.40 8.30
N PRO A 195 9.61 -18.94 9.55
CA PRO A 195 10.55 -18.47 10.53
C PRO A 195 12.03 -18.73 10.15
N GLU A 196 12.29 -19.81 9.40
CA GLU A 196 13.67 -20.14 8.98
C GLU A 196 14.14 -19.14 7.93
N LEU A 197 13.29 -18.80 6.95
CA LEU A 197 13.60 -17.79 5.98
C LEU A 197 13.77 -16.40 6.64
N ALA A 198 12.86 -16.02 7.54
CA ALA A 198 12.93 -14.74 8.25
C ALA A 198 14.28 -14.59 8.96
N THR A 199 14.68 -15.61 9.73
CA THR A 199 15.97 -15.64 10.45
C THR A 199 17.15 -15.54 9.47
N ARG A 200 17.12 -16.28 8.38
CA ARG A 200 18.18 -16.30 7.35
C ARG A 200 18.42 -14.92 6.71
N VAL A 201 17.34 -14.14 6.55
CA VAL A 201 17.44 -12.79 5.98
C VAL A 201 17.54 -11.67 7.03
N GLY A 202 17.75 -12.06 8.33
CA GLY A 202 18.09 -11.14 9.40
C GLY A 202 16.91 -10.61 10.24
N PHE A 203 15.73 -11.22 10.15
CA PHE A 203 14.59 -10.90 11.01
C PHE A 203 14.43 -11.96 12.13
N PRO A 204 14.12 -11.55 13.36
CA PRO A 204 13.97 -12.50 14.48
C PRO A 204 12.74 -13.43 14.33
N VAL A 205 11.70 -12.96 13.62
CA VAL A 205 10.46 -13.69 13.31
C VAL A 205 9.92 -13.20 11.95
N PRO A 206 8.96 -13.91 11.33
CA PRO A 206 8.28 -13.45 10.12
C PRO A 206 7.70 -12.04 10.31
N ILE A 207 7.92 -11.18 9.32
CA ILE A 207 7.45 -9.79 9.36
C ILE A 207 6.04 -9.67 8.78
N LEU A 208 5.29 -8.65 9.22
CA LEU A 208 4.02 -8.29 8.60
C LEU A 208 4.28 -7.68 7.20
N HIS A 209 3.38 -7.92 6.26
CA HIS A 209 3.45 -7.30 4.92
C HIS A 209 3.43 -5.77 5.04
N GLY A 210 4.29 -5.10 4.29
CA GLY A 210 4.26 -3.63 4.23
C GLY A 210 2.90 -3.09 3.80
N LEU A 211 2.28 -3.72 2.80
CA LEU A 211 0.93 -3.34 2.34
C LEU A 211 -0.19 -3.66 3.36
N CYS A 212 0.03 -4.56 4.31
CA CYS A 212 -0.88 -4.72 5.45
C CYS A 212 -0.77 -3.52 6.40
N THR A 213 0.45 -3.07 6.70
CA THR A 213 0.68 -1.85 7.48
C THR A 213 0.09 -0.61 6.80
N TYR A 214 0.22 -0.53 5.47
CA TYR A 214 -0.40 0.48 4.62
C TYR A 214 -1.94 0.48 4.73
N GLY A 215 -2.58 -0.69 4.63
CA GLY A 215 -4.02 -0.84 4.82
C GLY A 215 -4.47 -0.50 6.24
N THR A 216 -3.68 -0.86 7.27
CA THR A 216 -3.94 -0.50 8.67
C THR A 216 -3.86 1.01 8.89
N ALA A 217 -2.92 1.71 8.23
CA ALA A 217 -2.85 3.17 8.25
C ALA A 217 -4.09 3.80 7.58
N CYS A 218 -4.57 3.22 6.46
CA CYS A 218 -5.81 3.67 5.81
C CYS A 218 -7.02 3.47 6.73
N LEU A 219 -7.12 2.33 7.43
CA LEU A 219 -8.16 2.11 8.44
C LEU A 219 -8.12 3.18 9.54
N ALA A 220 -6.91 3.58 10.00
CA ALA A 220 -6.77 4.64 10.98
C ALA A 220 -7.33 5.99 10.46
N VAL A 221 -7.05 6.35 9.20
CA VAL A 221 -7.59 7.56 8.55
C VAL A 221 -9.11 7.44 8.39
N LEU A 222 -9.62 6.32 7.87
CA LEU A 222 -11.06 6.07 7.73
C LEU A 222 -11.80 6.25 9.05
N LYS A 223 -11.25 5.69 10.13
CA LYS A 223 -11.84 5.73 11.47
C LYS A 223 -11.83 7.12 12.09
N THR A 224 -10.72 7.85 11.93
CA THR A 224 -10.46 9.07 12.71
C THR A 224 -10.89 10.34 11.96
N VAL A 225 -10.72 10.35 10.63
CA VAL A 225 -10.93 11.54 9.79
C VAL A 225 -12.17 11.40 8.91
N CYS A 226 -12.32 10.24 8.26
CA CYS A 226 -13.38 10.06 7.25
C CYS A 226 -14.69 9.52 7.83
N HIS A 227 -14.78 9.24 9.14
CA HIS A 227 -15.98 8.64 9.77
C HIS A 227 -16.49 7.40 9.01
N TYR A 228 -15.55 6.56 8.52
CA TYR A 228 -15.81 5.36 7.72
C TYR A 228 -16.48 5.63 6.35
N ASP A 229 -16.38 6.86 5.82
CA ASP A 229 -16.72 7.14 4.43
C ASP A 229 -15.49 6.89 3.54
N HIS A 230 -15.48 5.73 2.87
CA HIS A 230 -14.40 5.31 1.97
C HIS A 230 -14.33 6.17 0.70
N THR A 231 -15.41 6.82 0.30
CA THR A 231 -15.47 7.66 -0.90
C THR A 231 -14.75 8.99 -0.73
N SER A 232 -14.48 9.38 0.51
CA SER A 232 -13.72 10.59 0.83
C SER A 232 -12.24 10.48 0.46
N ILE A 233 -11.67 9.28 0.33
CA ILE A 233 -10.24 9.09 0.04
C ILE A 233 -10.02 8.98 -1.47
N THR A 234 -9.27 9.93 -2.04
CA THR A 234 -8.89 9.96 -3.45
C THR A 234 -7.41 9.68 -3.70
N GLY A 235 -6.57 9.71 -2.67
CA GLY A 235 -5.16 9.39 -2.77
C GLY A 235 -4.59 8.89 -1.44
N PHE A 236 -3.59 7.98 -1.51
CA PHE A 236 -2.97 7.44 -0.30
C PHE A 236 -1.52 7.03 -0.56
N ASP A 237 -0.57 7.80 -0.03
CA ASP A 237 0.86 7.67 -0.30
C ASP A 237 1.65 7.38 0.98
N VAL A 238 2.65 6.52 0.90
CA VAL A 238 3.54 6.21 2.03
C VAL A 238 4.97 5.90 1.61
N ARG A 239 5.90 6.06 2.56
CA ARG A 239 7.24 5.48 2.55
C ARG A 239 7.38 4.50 3.70
N PHE A 240 7.82 3.27 3.39
CA PHE A 240 8.11 2.26 4.40
C PHE A 240 9.52 2.49 4.97
N SER A 241 9.67 2.44 6.29
CA SER A 241 10.96 2.72 6.94
C SER A 241 11.48 1.61 7.84
N ALA A 242 10.60 0.77 8.38
CA ALA A 242 10.97 -0.37 9.20
C ALA A 242 9.86 -1.45 9.16
N PRO A 243 10.18 -2.72 9.46
CA PRO A 243 9.19 -3.79 9.54
C PRO A 243 8.29 -3.66 10.77
N VAL A 244 7.07 -4.19 10.64
CA VAL A 244 6.15 -4.47 11.74
C VAL A 244 6.15 -5.97 11.98
N TYR A 245 6.10 -6.40 13.23
CA TYR A 245 5.91 -7.81 13.58
C TYR A 245 4.44 -8.06 13.95
N PRO A 246 3.85 -9.20 13.53
CA PRO A 246 2.50 -9.57 13.95
C PRO A 246 2.35 -9.50 15.48
N GLY A 247 1.23 -8.96 15.96
CA GLY A 247 0.98 -8.73 17.39
C GLY A 247 1.37 -7.34 17.91
N GLU A 248 2.19 -6.58 17.17
CA GLU A 248 2.55 -5.21 17.55
C GLU A 248 1.41 -4.21 17.32
N THR A 249 1.41 -3.14 18.10
CA THR A 249 0.45 -2.05 18.02
C THR A 249 0.99 -0.92 17.12
N ILE A 250 0.28 -0.63 16.05
CA ILE A 250 0.57 0.50 15.16
C ILE A 250 -0.15 1.73 15.70
N ILE A 251 0.60 2.80 15.96
CA ILE A 251 0.08 4.12 16.27
C ILE A 251 0.23 4.97 15.02
N THR A 252 -0.88 5.50 14.51
CA THR A 252 -0.91 6.45 13.39
C THR A 252 -1.20 7.83 13.93
N ASP A 253 -0.22 8.72 13.83
CA ASP A 253 -0.36 10.14 14.17
C ASP A 253 -0.80 10.90 12.91
N LEU A 254 -1.79 11.79 13.02
CA LEU A 254 -2.52 12.41 11.92
C LEU A 254 -2.52 13.93 12.04
N TRP A 255 -2.26 14.62 10.92
CA TRP A 255 -2.31 16.08 10.78
C TRP A 255 -3.21 16.42 9.60
N GLN A 256 -4.27 17.18 9.81
CA GLN A 256 -5.19 17.58 8.75
C GLN A 256 -5.02 19.05 8.39
N ASP A 257 -4.73 19.30 7.11
CA ASP A 257 -4.63 20.63 6.53
C ASP A 257 -5.51 20.68 5.26
N GLY A 258 -6.74 21.15 5.40
CA GLY A 258 -7.74 21.14 4.33
C GLY A 258 -8.10 19.72 3.90
N ASN A 259 -7.91 19.41 2.61
CA ASN A 259 -8.16 18.10 2.03
C ASN A 259 -6.94 17.17 2.08
N ILE A 260 -5.86 17.56 2.73
CA ILE A 260 -4.67 16.72 2.93
C ILE A 260 -4.59 16.28 4.38
N VAL A 261 -4.44 14.97 4.58
CA VAL A 261 -4.10 14.38 5.87
C VAL A 261 -2.70 13.81 5.79
N SER A 262 -1.75 14.49 6.43
CA SER A 262 -0.39 13.98 6.63
C SER A 262 -0.39 12.96 7.76
N PHE A 263 0.43 11.91 7.66
CA PHE A 263 0.50 10.92 8.74
C PHE A 263 1.86 10.23 8.83
N GLU A 264 2.16 9.74 10.03
CA GLU A 264 3.26 8.81 10.31
C GLU A 264 2.76 7.64 11.14
N CYS A 265 3.34 6.44 10.92
CA CYS A 265 3.02 5.28 11.74
C CYS A 265 4.26 4.83 12.50
N ARG A 266 4.07 4.53 13.78
CA ARG A 266 5.11 3.96 14.65
C ARG A 266 4.59 2.75 15.40
N VAL A 267 5.48 1.81 15.68
CA VAL A 267 5.20 0.67 16.56
C VAL A 267 5.33 1.13 18.02
N LYS A 268 4.29 0.88 18.81
CA LYS A 268 4.21 1.31 20.21
C LYS A 268 5.30 0.66 21.07
N GLU A 269 5.47 -0.65 20.93
CA GLU A 269 6.34 -1.48 21.75
C GLU A 269 7.82 -1.16 21.54
N ARG A 270 8.23 -0.96 20.28
CA ARG A 270 9.62 -0.68 19.90
C ARG A 270 9.94 0.80 19.71
N LYS A 271 8.93 1.67 19.68
CA LYS A 271 9.05 3.13 19.39
C LYS A 271 9.76 3.42 18.06
N VAL A 272 9.56 2.57 17.05
CA VAL A 272 10.18 2.67 15.73
C VAL A 272 9.14 3.17 14.73
N THR A 273 9.49 4.18 13.94
CA THR A 273 8.66 4.65 12.81
C THR A 273 8.70 3.63 11.68
N VAL A 274 7.54 3.18 11.22
CA VAL A 274 7.38 2.13 10.20
C VAL A 274 6.83 2.65 8.89
N ILE A 275 6.03 3.74 8.93
CA ILE A 275 5.61 4.54 7.78
C ILE A 275 6.00 5.98 8.05
N ARG A 276 6.64 6.60 7.05
CA ARG A 276 7.01 8.02 7.01
C ARG A 276 6.36 8.72 5.83
N ASN A 277 6.26 10.04 5.93
CA ASN A 277 5.83 10.88 4.82
C ASN A 277 4.47 10.48 4.24
N GLY A 278 3.60 9.93 5.09
CA GLY A 278 2.26 9.52 4.73
C GLY A 278 1.42 10.72 4.30
N LYS A 279 0.68 10.56 3.18
CA LYS A 279 -0.23 11.57 2.66
C LYS A 279 -1.53 10.88 2.24
N CYS A 280 -2.63 11.29 2.83
CA CYS A 280 -3.95 10.96 2.32
C CYS A 280 -4.56 12.21 1.69
N THR A 281 -5.05 12.09 0.46
CA THR A 281 -5.80 13.14 -0.22
C THR A 281 -7.29 12.82 -0.11
N LEU A 282 -8.06 13.78 0.40
CA LEU A 282 -9.50 13.67 0.51
C LEU A 282 -10.19 14.37 -0.66
N THR A 283 -11.45 14.04 -0.91
CA THR A 283 -12.31 14.80 -1.81
C THR A 283 -12.43 16.25 -1.33
N ASP A 284 -12.43 17.21 -2.25
CA ASP A 284 -12.68 18.61 -1.90
C ASP A 284 -14.11 18.78 -1.40
N SER A 285 -14.25 19.26 -0.16
CA SER A 285 -15.55 19.58 0.46
C SER A 285 -16.34 20.65 -0.31
N SER A 286 -15.70 21.32 -1.30
CA SER A 286 -16.32 22.36 -2.12
C SER A 286 -17.11 21.80 -3.31
N ARG A 287 -17.16 20.48 -3.54
CA ARG A 287 -17.85 19.85 -4.67
C ARG A 287 -19.14 19.12 -4.32
N GLY A 288 -19.88 19.55 -3.31
CA GLY A 288 -21.05 18.79 -2.87
C GLY A 288 -22.13 19.56 -2.16
N GLU A 289 -22.80 20.50 -2.84
CA GLU A 289 -24.24 20.69 -2.68
C GLU A 289 -24.87 20.56 -4.07
N PRO A 290 -25.61 19.49 -4.37
CA PRO A 290 -26.53 19.52 -5.49
C PRO A 290 -27.66 20.46 -5.13
N GLN A 291 -27.87 21.51 -5.94
CA GLN A 291 -29.04 22.38 -5.92
C GLN A 291 -30.30 21.57 -6.30
#